data_f36c44a57a3c766dd3c5342419cdf181
#
_entry.id   f36c44a57a3c766dd3c5342419cdf181
#
_cell.length_a   1.000
_cell.length_b   1.000
_cell.length_c   1.000
_cell.angle_alpha   90.00
_cell.angle_beta   90.00
_cell.angle_gamma   90.00
#
_symmetry.space_group_name_H-M   'P 1'
#
loop_
_entity.id
_entity.type
_entity.pdbx_description
1 polymer ?
#
loop_
_entity_poly.entity_id
_entity_poly.type
_entity_poly.pdbx_seq_one_letter_code
_entity_poly.pdbx_strand_id
1 'polypeptide(L)'
;MNKKLDFDLIIEGNLTEKRSCDLDPRWNYDRIEFLVADALALPFPKNLFTTVTSINLLEKVAVPLHHLKNVNRVLSQERAMFIFSDPFSWDETTSNAELWLGGSSNGNKYKGRGIENIRRLLLGEDGIFDPPLQIAEKGNVSWKIRKTENLWEYINSQFIIGNRD
;
A
#
# COMPACT_ATOMS: atom_id res chain seq x y z
N MET A 1 -9.25 21.94 -19.36
CA MET A 1 -8.40 20.73 -19.31
C MET A 1 -9.15 19.59 -19.99
N ASN A 2 -8.48 18.85 -20.87
CA ASN A 2 -9.13 17.70 -21.53
C ASN A 2 -9.24 16.59 -20.48
N LYS A 3 -10.44 16.29 -20.00
CA LYS A 3 -10.68 15.25 -18.99
C LYS A 3 -10.70 13.86 -19.64
N LYS A 4 -9.65 13.55 -20.39
CA LYS A 4 -9.49 12.32 -21.14
C LYS A 4 -8.13 11.69 -20.85
N LEU A 5 -8.13 10.40 -20.61
CA LEU A 5 -6.92 9.60 -20.42
C LEU A 5 -6.72 8.72 -21.64
N ASP A 6 -5.61 8.92 -22.33
CA ASP A 6 -5.18 8.07 -23.46
C ASP A 6 -4.10 7.10 -22.97
N PHE A 7 -4.19 5.84 -23.40
CA PHE A 7 -3.25 4.79 -22.99
C PHE A 7 -3.18 3.67 -24.02
N ASP A 8 -2.11 2.90 -23.98
CA ASP A 8 -1.91 1.73 -24.84
C ASP A 8 -2.25 0.45 -24.05
N LEU A 9 -3.16 -0.36 -24.60
CA LEU A 9 -3.43 -1.70 -24.11
C LEU A 9 -2.53 -2.71 -24.82
N ILE A 10 -1.84 -3.54 -24.06
CA ILE A 10 -1.07 -4.66 -24.61
C ILE A 10 -2.04 -5.74 -25.08
N ILE A 11 -1.94 -6.10 -26.36
CA ILE A 11 -2.70 -7.20 -26.96
C ILE A 11 -1.89 -8.50 -26.84
N GLU A 12 -0.68 -8.49 -27.40
CA GLU A 12 0.22 -9.65 -27.40
C GLU A 12 1.67 -9.17 -27.63
N GLY A 13 2.61 -9.59 -26.81
CA GLY A 13 4.01 -9.19 -26.93
C GLY A 13 4.15 -7.66 -26.98
N ASN A 14 4.67 -7.13 -28.10
CA ASN A 14 4.80 -5.69 -28.33
C ASN A 14 3.64 -5.07 -29.13
N LEU A 15 2.61 -5.86 -29.47
CA LEU A 15 1.41 -5.36 -30.15
C LEU A 15 0.52 -4.65 -29.14
N THR A 16 0.21 -3.39 -29.39
CA THR A 16 -0.66 -2.56 -28.55
C THR A 16 -1.83 -1.99 -29.34
N GLU A 17 -2.90 -1.66 -28.65
CA GLU A 17 -4.06 -0.93 -29.16
C GLU A 17 -4.26 0.35 -28.35
N LYS A 18 -4.38 1.48 -29.05
CA LYS A 18 -4.69 2.76 -28.40
C LYS A 18 -6.11 2.77 -27.91
N ARG A 19 -6.27 3.16 -26.65
CA ARG A 19 -7.55 3.34 -25.98
C ARG A 19 -7.61 4.70 -25.31
N SER A 20 -8.82 5.18 -25.12
CA SER A 20 -9.05 6.37 -24.31
C SER A 20 -10.30 6.20 -23.48
N CYS A 21 -10.31 6.82 -22.30
CA CYS A 21 -11.51 6.94 -21.50
C CYS A 21 -11.71 8.38 -21.05
N ASP A 22 -12.96 8.79 -20.99
CA ASP A 22 -13.34 10.07 -20.43
C ASP A 22 -13.30 9.98 -18.90
N LEU A 23 -12.67 10.98 -18.27
CA LEU A 23 -12.62 11.07 -16.81
C LEU A 23 -13.90 11.76 -16.31
N ASP A 24 -14.40 11.35 -15.15
CA ASP A 24 -15.61 11.90 -14.57
C ASP A 24 -15.50 13.44 -14.45
N PRO A 25 -16.39 14.21 -15.06
CA PRO A 25 -16.35 15.67 -15.03
C PRO A 25 -16.48 16.26 -13.61
N ARG A 26 -17.01 15.48 -12.65
CA ARG A 26 -17.15 15.87 -11.25
C ARG A 26 -15.82 15.83 -10.48
N TRP A 27 -14.81 15.12 -10.99
CA TRP A 27 -13.51 15.06 -10.33
C TRP A 27 -12.80 16.41 -10.39
N ASN A 28 -12.30 16.85 -9.24
CA ASN A 28 -11.49 18.05 -9.13
C ASN A 28 -10.02 17.67 -8.99
N TYR A 29 -9.21 17.99 -10.01
CA TYR A 29 -7.79 17.67 -10.08
C TYR A 29 -6.90 18.79 -9.52
N ASP A 30 -7.45 19.98 -9.25
CA ASP A 30 -6.68 21.18 -8.88
C ASP A 30 -6.01 21.05 -7.50
N ARG A 31 -6.39 20.02 -6.72
CA ARG A 31 -5.84 19.72 -5.39
C ARG A 31 -5.08 18.40 -5.32
N ILE A 32 -4.68 17.84 -6.47
CA ILE A 32 -3.94 16.59 -6.53
C ILE A 32 -2.51 16.91 -6.97
N GLU A 33 -1.54 16.43 -6.19
CA GLU A 33 -0.12 16.50 -6.51
C GLU A 33 0.45 15.11 -6.64
N PHE A 34 1.33 14.90 -7.62
CA PHE A 34 2.06 13.66 -7.82
C PHE A 34 3.54 13.89 -7.58
N LEU A 35 4.13 13.07 -6.71
CA LEU A 35 5.54 13.14 -6.36
C LEU A 35 6.22 11.80 -6.63
N VAL A 36 7.44 11.85 -7.12
CA VAL A 36 8.34 10.69 -7.12
C VAL A 36 9.16 10.75 -5.84
N ALA A 37 9.04 9.73 -5.00
CA ALA A 37 9.71 9.68 -3.70
C ALA A 37 10.05 8.25 -3.30
N ASP A 38 10.99 8.11 -2.36
CA ASP A 38 11.32 6.84 -1.73
C ASP A 38 10.31 6.53 -0.61
N ALA A 39 9.64 5.38 -0.69
CA ALA A 39 8.70 4.92 0.33
C ALA A 39 9.37 4.62 1.69
N LEU A 40 10.69 4.43 1.70
CA LEU A 40 11.48 4.26 2.91
C LEU A 40 11.99 5.58 3.51
N ALA A 41 11.85 6.70 2.76
CA ALA A 41 12.30 8.03 3.17
C ALA A 41 11.30 9.10 2.69
N LEU A 42 10.07 9.03 3.18
CA LEU A 42 9.00 9.94 2.75
C LEU A 42 9.41 11.42 2.96
N PRO A 43 9.37 12.29 1.92
CA PRO A 43 9.89 13.65 1.95
C PRO A 43 8.91 14.65 2.60
N PHE A 44 8.22 14.24 3.66
CA PHE A 44 7.21 15.05 4.32
C PHE A 44 7.58 15.31 5.78
N PRO A 45 7.16 16.44 6.35
CA PRO A 45 7.24 16.70 7.79
C PRO A 45 6.53 15.63 8.63
N LYS A 46 6.90 15.53 9.90
CA LYS A 46 6.17 14.71 10.88
C LYS A 46 4.75 15.23 11.06
N ASN A 47 3.79 14.33 11.29
CA ASN A 47 2.41 14.65 11.67
C ASN A 47 1.66 15.52 10.63
N LEU A 48 2.04 15.42 9.35
CA LEU A 48 1.45 16.24 8.30
C LEU A 48 0.06 15.76 7.87
N PHE A 49 -0.15 14.46 7.81
CA PHE A 49 -1.35 13.88 7.18
C PHE A 49 -2.33 13.34 8.21
N THR A 50 -3.59 13.71 8.08
CA THR A 50 -4.69 13.10 8.84
C THR A 50 -5.12 11.76 8.25
N THR A 51 -4.83 11.51 6.96
CA THR A 51 -5.08 10.22 6.32
C THR A 51 -3.86 9.82 5.49
N VAL A 52 -3.40 8.59 5.67
CA VAL A 52 -2.37 7.96 4.84
C VAL A 52 -2.89 6.64 4.32
N THR A 53 -2.60 6.33 3.06
CA THR A 53 -2.90 5.04 2.45
C THR A 53 -1.62 4.35 2.00
N SER A 54 -1.48 3.04 2.25
CA SER A 54 -0.42 2.19 1.72
C SER A 54 -1.07 0.96 1.10
N ILE A 55 -1.17 0.98 -0.22
CA ILE A 55 -1.96 0.01 -0.98
C ILE A 55 -1.01 -0.85 -1.83
N ASN A 56 -0.92 -2.16 -1.50
CA ASN A 56 -0.14 -3.16 -2.24
C ASN A 56 1.33 -2.75 -2.44
N LEU A 57 1.91 -2.14 -1.43
CA LEU A 57 3.26 -1.58 -1.46
C LEU A 57 4.23 -2.26 -0.49
N LEU A 58 3.73 -2.78 0.63
CA LEU A 58 4.58 -3.27 1.71
C LEU A 58 5.52 -4.40 1.27
N GLU A 59 5.03 -5.32 0.47
CA GLU A 59 5.82 -6.42 -0.10
C GLU A 59 6.80 -5.98 -1.20
N LYS A 60 6.70 -4.73 -1.68
CA LYS A 60 7.51 -4.17 -2.77
C LYS A 60 8.64 -3.27 -2.27
N VAL A 61 8.82 -3.11 -0.98
CA VAL A 61 9.90 -2.31 -0.38
C VAL A 61 10.97 -3.20 0.25
N ALA A 62 12.23 -2.77 0.18
CA ALA A 62 13.36 -3.54 0.68
C ALA A 62 13.33 -3.75 2.21
N VAL A 63 12.77 -2.81 2.97
CA VAL A 63 12.69 -2.86 4.44
C VAL A 63 11.27 -2.51 4.90
N PRO A 64 10.33 -3.50 4.90
CA PRO A 64 8.90 -3.27 5.17
C PRO A 64 8.61 -2.55 6.50
N LEU A 65 9.34 -2.90 7.57
CA LEU A 65 9.17 -2.25 8.86
C LEU A 65 9.57 -0.77 8.83
N HIS A 66 10.57 -0.40 8.02
CA HIS A 66 10.99 0.99 7.87
C HIS A 66 9.94 1.82 7.13
N HIS A 67 9.27 1.23 6.13
CA HIS A 67 8.13 1.85 5.48
C HIS A 67 7.03 2.20 6.50
N LEU A 68 6.61 1.25 7.35
CA LEU A 68 5.61 1.49 8.38
C LEU A 68 6.01 2.56 9.39
N LYS A 69 7.30 2.61 9.80
CA LYS A 69 7.83 3.68 10.64
C LYS A 69 7.70 5.06 9.98
N ASN A 70 8.00 5.15 8.68
CA ASN A 70 7.83 6.39 7.93
C ASN A 70 6.36 6.78 7.79
N VAL A 71 5.45 5.83 7.57
CA VAL A 71 4.01 6.07 7.59
C VAL A 71 3.59 6.67 8.93
N ASN A 72 3.95 6.02 10.04
CA ASN A 72 3.63 6.56 11.38
C ASN A 72 4.21 7.95 11.61
N ARG A 73 5.43 8.22 11.14
CA ARG A 73 6.09 9.51 11.28
C ARG A 73 5.34 10.65 10.61
N VAL A 74 4.77 10.42 9.43
CA VAL A 74 4.04 11.46 8.66
C VAL A 74 2.56 11.53 9.01
N LEU A 75 2.00 10.48 9.62
CA LEU A 75 0.63 10.42 10.08
C LEU A 75 0.43 11.29 11.33
N SER A 76 -0.64 12.05 11.40
CA SER A 76 -1.01 12.87 12.56
C SER A 76 -1.08 12.02 13.85
N GLN A 77 -0.72 12.62 14.98
CA GLN A 77 -0.83 11.97 16.28
C GLN A 77 -2.28 11.96 16.80
N GLU A 78 -3.12 12.83 16.28
CA GLU A 78 -4.53 12.98 16.65
C GLU A 78 -5.40 12.97 15.40
N ARG A 79 -6.62 12.42 15.51
CA ARG A 79 -7.62 12.38 14.42
C ARG A 79 -7.05 11.88 13.10
N ALA A 80 -6.41 10.75 13.16
CA ALA A 80 -5.74 10.17 12.00
C ALA A 80 -6.35 8.86 11.56
N MET A 81 -6.25 8.58 10.25
CA MET A 81 -6.65 7.32 9.65
C MET A 81 -5.52 6.75 8.79
N PHE A 82 -5.24 5.48 8.98
CA PHE A 82 -4.34 4.71 8.11
C PHE A 82 -5.11 3.61 7.41
N ILE A 83 -5.09 3.62 6.08
CA ILE A 83 -5.68 2.57 5.24
C ILE A 83 -4.54 1.76 4.66
N PHE A 84 -4.50 0.51 5.03
CA PHE A 84 -3.50 -0.44 4.60
C PHE A 84 -4.13 -1.57 3.80
N SER A 85 -3.51 -1.97 2.68
CA SER A 85 -3.79 -3.26 2.05
C SER A 85 -2.53 -3.85 1.42
N ASP A 86 -2.45 -5.20 1.45
CA ASP A 86 -1.34 -5.93 0.85
C ASP A 86 -1.73 -7.38 0.55
N PRO A 87 -1.27 -7.98 -0.55
CA PRO A 87 -1.47 -9.40 -0.84
C PRO A 87 -0.46 -10.28 -0.11
N PHE A 88 0.60 -9.70 0.49
CA PHE A 88 1.69 -10.41 1.18
C PHE A 88 2.39 -11.45 0.29
N SER A 89 2.56 -11.12 -0.98
CA SER A 89 3.28 -11.92 -1.97
C SER A 89 4.79 -11.63 -1.88
N TRP A 90 5.36 -11.99 -0.74
CA TRP A 90 6.78 -11.74 -0.45
C TRP A 90 7.72 -12.35 -1.48
N ASP A 91 8.79 -11.63 -1.83
CA ASP A 91 9.77 -12.01 -2.84
C ASP A 91 11.18 -11.62 -2.39
N GLU A 92 12.09 -12.59 -2.37
CA GLU A 92 13.50 -12.40 -1.96
C GLU A 92 14.28 -11.47 -2.92
N THR A 93 13.80 -11.29 -4.15
CA THR A 93 14.40 -10.32 -5.09
C THR A 93 14.14 -8.88 -4.66
N THR A 94 13.09 -8.64 -3.86
CA THR A 94 12.72 -7.32 -3.35
C THR A 94 13.26 -7.08 -1.94
N SER A 95 13.10 -8.03 -1.04
CA SER A 95 13.45 -7.92 0.37
C SER A 95 13.96 -9.23 0.92
N ASN A 96 15.02 -9.19 1.74
CA ASN A 96 15.51 -10.37 2.46
C ASN A 96 14.39 -10.97 3.32
N ALA A 97 14.23 -12.30 3.27
CA ALA A 97 13.20 -13.03 4.01
C ALA A 97 13.22 -12.78 5.53
N GLU A 98 14.37 -12.45 6.10
CA GLU A 98 14.51 -12.08 7.51
C GLU A 98 13.82 -10.77 7.88
N LEU A 99 13.55 -9.89 6.88
CA LEU A 99 12.92 -8.59 7.05
C LEU A 99 11.40 -8.61 6.78
N TRP A 100 10.87 -9.73 6.29
CA TRP A 100 9.45 -9.86 6.00
C TRP A 100 8.61 -9.75 7.29
N LEU A 101 7.47 -9.13 7.19
CA LEU A 101 6.54 -8.99 8.30
C LEU A 101 5.51 -10.12 8.36
N GLY A 102 5.86 -11.29 7.84
CA GLY A 102 5.04 -12.50 7.82
C GLY A 102 5.56 -13.48 6.78
N GLY A 103 4.81 -14.58 6.55
CA GLY A 103 5.17 -15.60 5.55
C GLY A 103 6.27 -16.56 6.00
N SER A 104 6.85 -16.38 7.18
CA SER A 104 7.91 -17.25 7.72
C SER A 104 7.35 -18.17 8.80
N SER A 105 7.84 -19.42 8.80
CA SER A 105 7.57 -20.39 9.86
C SER A 105 8.67 -20.42 10.92
N ASN A 106 9.93 -20.13 10.55
CA ASN A 106 11.10 -20.23 11.43
C ASN A 106 12.07 -19.08 11.17
N GLY A 107 12.82 -18.67 12.21
CA GLY A 107 13.97 -17.76 12.11
C GLY A 107 13.64 -16.25 12.06
N ASN A 108 12.44 -15.86 11.71
CA ASN A 108 12.02 -14.45 11.65
C ASN A 108 11.27 -14.05 12.93
N LYS A 109 11.42 -12.79 13.36
CA LYS A 109 10.67 -12.19 14.47
C LYS A 109 9.15 -12.20 14.19
N TYR A 110 8.77 -11.94 12.95
CA TYR A 110 7.37 -11.86 12.49
C TYR A 110 6.94 -13.16 11.83
N LYS A 111 6.60 -14.17 12.66
CA LYS A 111 6.11 -15.48 12.19
C LYS A 111 4.65 -15.43 11.77
N GLY A 112 4.25 -16.41 10.94
CA GLY A 112 2.86 -16.61 10.56
C GLY A 112 2.36 -15.60 9.52
N ARG A 113 1.11 -15.20 9.63
CA ARG A 113 0.45 -14.36 8.62
C ARG A 113 0.83 -12.89 8.75
N GLY A 114 1.17 -12.25 7.62
CA GLY A 114 1.52 -10.83 7.55
C GLY A 114 0.45 -9.93 8.14
N ILE A 115 -0.82 -10.16 7.77
CA ILE A 115 -1.94 -9.31 8.24
C ILE A 115 -2.07 -9.29 9.78
N GLU A 116 -1.82 -10.40 10.46
CA GLU A 116 -1.89 -10.44 11.92
C GLU A 116 -0.71 -9.70 12.57
N ASN A 117 0.48 -9.79 11.98
CA ASN A 117 1.62 -9.01 12.44
C ASN A 117 1.42 -7.51 12.20
N ILE A 118 0.90 -7.11 11.03
CA ILE A 118 0.54 -5.70 10.76
C ILE A 118 -0.48 -5.21 11.79
N ARG A 119 -1.53 -5.98 12.06
CA ARG A 119 -2.52 -5.62 13.08
C ARG A 119 -1.86 -5.34 14.44
N ARG A 120 -0.94 -6.19 14.89
CA ARG A 120 -0.23 -6.04 16.17
C ARG A 120 0.63 -4.78 16.18
N LEU A 121 1.36 -4.51 15.08
CA LEU A 121 2.17 -3.31 14.94
C LEU A 121 1.33 -2.03 14.97
N LEU A 122 0.16 -2.01 14.31
CA LEU A 122 -0.77 -0.88 14.34
C LEU A 122 -1.32 -0.62 15.75
N LEU A 123 -1.53 -1.68 16.55
CA LEU A 123 -1.95 -1.60 17.95
C LEU A 123 -0.82 -1.18 18.92
N GLY A 124 0.35 -0.82 18.39
CA GLY A 124 1.47 -0.29 19.19
C GLY A 124 2.51 -1.31 19.61
N GLU A 125 2.42 -2.58 19.17
CA GLU A 125 3.46 -3.55 19.45
C GLU A 125 4.79 -3.10 18.81
N ASP A 126 5.89 -3.34 19.49
CA ASP A 126 7.23 -2.89 19.10
C ASP A 126 7.42 -1.36 19.00
N GLY A 127 6.45 -0.56 19.43
CA GLY A 127 6.53 0.91 19.36
C GLY A 127 6.63 1.46 17.93
N ILE A 128 6.13 0.71 16.93
CA ILE A 128 6.16 1.13 15.52
C ILE A 128 5.12 2.20 15.25
N PHE A 129 3.92 2.01 15.81
CA PHE A 129 2.87 3.02 15.84
C PHE A 129 2.75 3.55 17.26
N ASP A 130 3.19 4.78 17.46
CA ASP A 130 3.10 5.53 18.70
C ASP A 130 2.68 6.98 18.36
N PRO A 131 1.47 7.40 18.80
CA PRO A 131 0.41 6.63 19.46
C PRO A 131 -0.11 5.46 18.60
N PRO A 132 -0.65 4.38 19.22
CA PRO A 132 -1.22 3.26 18.51
C PRO A 132 -2.49 3.65 17.74
N LEU A 133 -2.88 2.80 16.80
CA LEU A 133 -4.14 2.90 16.07
C LEU A 133 -5.15 1.91 16.65
N GLN A 134 -6.42 2.30 16.69
CA GLN A 134 -7.55 1.39 16.93
C GLN A 134 -7.99 0.80 15.59
N ILE A 135 -8.23 -0.50 15.53
CA ILE A 135 -8.68 -1.16 14.31
C ILE A 135 -10.18 -0.91 14.11
N ALA A 136 -10.52 -0.15 13.09
CA ALA A 136 -11.90 0.17 12.72
C ALA A 136 -12.51 -0.91 11.83
N GLU A 137 -11.75 -1.42 10.85
CA GLU A 137 -12.23 -2.40 9.88
C GLU A 137 -11.09 -3.27 9.37
N LYS A 138 -11.39 -4.50 8.97
CA LYS A 138 -10.48 -5.41 8.26
C LYS A 138 -11.25 -6.33 7.32
N GLY A 139 -10.61 -6.77 6.26
CA GLY A 139 -11.24 -7.68 5.30
C GLY A 139 -10.34 -7.98 4.12
N ASN A 140 -10.97 -8.33 3.01
CA ASN A 140 -10.29 -8.62 1.76
C ASN A 140 -10.87 -7.76 0.63
N VAL A 141 -10.02 -7.38 -0.31
CA VAL A 141 -10.40 -6.72 -1.55
C VAL A 141 -9.77 -7.47 -2.73
N SER A 142 -10.60 -7.85 -3.69
CA SER A 142 -10.17 -8.56 -4.87
C SER A 142 -10.16 -7.64 -6.08
N TRP A 143 -9.13 -7.77 -6.90
CA TRP A 143 -8.97 -6.99 -8.11
C TRP A 143 -8.19 -7.76 -9.17
N LYS A 144 -8.21 -7.26 -10.41
CA LYS A 144 -7.57 -7.90 -11.54
C LYS A 144 -6.66 -6.92 -12.27
N ILE A 145 -5.50 -7.41 -12.69
CA ILE A 145 -4.61 -6.70 -13.63
C ILE A 145 -4.66 -7.43 -14.96
N ARG A 146 -4.99 -6.70 -16.03
CA ARG A 146 -4.82 -7.19 -17.38
C ARG A 146 -3.35 -7.05 -17.78
N LYS A 147 -2.69 -8.14 -18.13
CA LYS A 147 -1.32 -8.16 -18.65
C LYS A 147 -1.29 -8.11 -20.17
N THR A 148 -2.15 -8.93 -20.81
CA THR A 148 -2.38 -8.94 -22.25
C THR A 148 -3.87 -9.13 -22.52
N GLU A 149 -4.27 -9.27 -23.77
CA GLU A 149 -5.67 -9.61 -24.10
C GLU A 149 -6.12 -10.91 -23.44
N ASN A 150 -5.24 -11.91 -23.38
CA ASN A 150 -5.55 -13.27 -22.94
C ASN A 150 -5.01 -13.62 -21.54
N LEU A 151 -4.26 -12.71 -20.89
CA LEU A 151 -3.64 -12.94 -19.58
C LEU A 151 -4.09 -11.91 -18.54
N TRP A 152 -4.64 -12.41 -17.44
CA TRP A 152 -5.07 -11.61 -16.30
C TRP A 152 -4.48 -12.18 -15.02
N GLU A 153 -4.01 -11.30 -14.14
CA GLU A 153 -3.67 -11.63 -12.76
C GLU A 153 -4.86 -11.29 -11.86
N TYR A 154 -5.26 -12.26 -11.04
CA TYR A 154 -6.25 -12.06 -10.00
C TYR A 154 -5.53 -11.93 -8.66
N ILE A 155 -5.78 -10.85 -7.93
CA ILE A 155 -5.16 -10.55 -6.66
C ILE A 155 -6.25 -10.39 -5.61
N ASN A 156 -6.01 -10.96 -4.42
CA ASN A 156 -6.87 -10.82 -3.26
C ASN A 156 -6.05 -10.25 -2.11
N SER A 157 -6.04 -8.93 -1.98
CA SER A 157 -5.33 -8.24 -0.90
C SER A 157 -6.13 -8.26 0.39
N GLN A 158 -5.45 -8.41 1.52
CA GLN A 158 -6.02 -8.21 2.84
C GLN A 158 -5.89 -6.74 3.23
N PHE A 159 -6.89 -6.17 3.89
CA PHE A 159 -6.83 -4.78 4.31
C PHE A 159 -7.14 -4.58 5.79
N ILE A 160 -6.62 -3.50 6.34
CA ILE A 160 -6.91 -2.97 7.67
C ILE A 160 -7.10 -1.46 7.57
N ILE A 161 -8.12 -0.94 8.25
CA ILE A 161 -8.30 0.48 8.51
C ILE A 161 -8.08 0.71 10.01
N GLY A 162 -7.14 1.56 10.34
CA GLY A 162 -6.83 1.94 11.71
C GLY A 162 -7.03 3.44 11.92
N ASN A 163 -7.59 3.84 13.06
CA ASN A 163 -7.87 5.23 13.43
C ASN A 163 -7.16 5.62 14.72
N ARG A 164 -6.88 6.91 14.86
CA ARG A 164 -6.57 7.63 16.09
C ARG A 164 -7.64 8.68 16.32
N ASP A 165 -8.09 8.82 17.55
CA ASP A 165 -9.01 9.88 17.99
C ASP A 165 -8.25 11.18 18.30
#